data_c7de9f1b47f3c43a97e1b28ce9ceeb66
#
_entry.id   c7de9f1b47f3c43a97e1b28ce9ceeb66
#
_cell.length_a   1.000
_cell.length_b   1.000
_cell.length_c   1.000
_cell.angle_alpha   90.00
_cell.angle_beta   90.00
_cell.angle_gamma   90.00
#
_symmetry.space_group_name_H-M   'P 1'
#
loop_
_entity.id
_entity.type
_entity.pdbx_description
1 polymer ?
#
loop_
_entity_poly.entity_id
_entity_poly.type
_entity_poly.pdbx_seq_one_letter_code
_entity_poly.pdbx_strand_id
1 'polypeptide(L)'
;MQRKKIGVALGSGAAKGWAHIGVFNALTDMGIAVDVVAGCSIGALVGAAYATNNLASMDRWVRAFGYWDVIRLMDLSWQRGSLLRGDRVFNSVKHLLQTTQIEDCDIKYGVVTTNLSTGRELWLTEGDLHQAMRASCSMPGLLSPVRFNDYWLVDGAVVNPVPVSLARAMGADIVIAVDLQHDASLNHQDLLSIKPTASDIDVENVPQDWRSRIRERLLRGRRQPTESSPTAMEIMSTSIQILENRLKMTRMAGDPPDVLLQPYCPQIATLDFHRAQEAIEAGYKAVEKMRDELLPLAKES
;
A
#
# COMPACT_ATOMS: atom_id res chain seq x y z
N MET A 1 33.21 -10.90 13.51
CA MET A 1 32.44 -10.58 12.28
C MET A 1 31.50 -9.46 12.65
N GLN A 2 31.32 -8.47 11.80
CA GLN A 2 30.32 -7.41 12.06
C GLN A 2 28.93 -8.02 11.89
N ARG A 3 27.98 -7.70 12.78
CA ARG A 3 26.58 -8.13 12.68
C ARG A 3 25.99 -7.67 11.34
N LYS A 4 25.26 -8.55 10.66
CA LYS A 4 24.54 -8.18 9.45
C LYS A 4 23.36 -7.26 9.79
N LYS A 5 23.20 -6.21 8.99
CA LYS A 5 22.08 -5.27 9.13
C LYS A 5 20.83 -5.82 8.47
N ILE A 6 19.76 -5.90 9.24
CA ILE A 6 18.46 -6.37 8.76
C ILE A 6 17.61 -5.17 8.34
N GLY A 7 17.19 -5.17 7.07
CA GLY A 7 16.25 -4.21 6.53
C GLY A 7 14.88 -4.81 6.31
N VAL A 8 13.82 -4.03 6.55
CA VAL A 8 12.45 -4.40 6.23
C VAL A 8 11.93 -3.49 5.13
N ALA A 9 11.51 -4.08 4.00
CA ALA A 9 10.89 -3.40 2.88
C ALA A 9 9.37 -3.58 2.96
N LEU A 10 8.65 -2.52 3.32
CA LEU A 10 7.20 -2.52 3.54
C LEU A 10 6.48 -2.07 2.28
N GLY A 11 5.73 -3.00 1.69
CA GLY A 11 5.00 -2.75 0.44
C GLY A 11 3.75 -1.90 0.59
N SER A 12 3.25 -1.43 -0.56
CA SER A 12 1.93 -0.82 -0.70
C SER A 12 0.81 -1.85 -0.47
N GLY A 13 -0.42 -1.38 -0.18
CA GLY A 13 -1.55 -2.29 0.01
C GLY A 13 -2.77 -1.66 0.68
N ALA A 14 -2.82 -0.33 0.81
CA ALA A 14 -3.94 0.41 1.42
C ALA A 14 -4.35 -0.19 2.78
N ALA A 15 -5.64 -0.55 3.00
CA ALA A 15 -6.13 -1.06 4.28
C ALA A 15 -5.45 -2.38 4.74
N LYS A 16 -4.98 -3.22 3.81
CA LYS A 16 -4.17 -4.40 4.13
C LYS A 16 -2.85 -4.05 4.81
N GLY A 17 -2.40 -2.79 4.69
CA GLY A 17 -1.16 -2.29 5.25
C GLY A 17 -1.04 -2.37 6.77
N TRP A 18 -2.16 -2.47 7.48
CA TRP A 18 -2.11 -2.72 8.92
C TRP A 18 -1.43 -4.05 9.27
N ALA A 19 -1.32 -4.97 8.29
CA ALA A 19 -0.54 -6.21 8.47
C ALA A 19 0.94 -5.96 8.79
N HIS A 20 1.52 -4.84 8.33
CA HIS A 20 2.89 -4.47 8.68
C HIS A 20 3.11 -4.32 10.19
N ILE A 21 2.09 -3.87 10.93
CA ILE A 21 2.13 -3.81 12.41
C ILE A 21 2.31 -5.22 12.98
N GLY A 22 1.53 -6.18 12.49
CA GLY A 22 1.63 -7.58 12.91
C GLY A 22 2.99 -8.20 12.57
N VAL A 23 3.55 -7.86 11.41
CA VAL A 23 4.90 -8.28 11.02
C VAL A 23 5.94 -7.78 12.02
N PHE A 24 5.95 -6.50 12.33
CA PHE A 24 6.90 -5.95 13.30
C PHE A 24 6.73 -6.54 14.70
N ASN A 25 5.49 -6.72 15.15
CA ASN A 25 5.21 -7.35 16.45
C ASN A 25 5.83 -8.76 16.50
N ALA A 26 5.60 -9.59 15.47
CA ALA A 26 6.13 -10.95 15.42
C ALA A 26 7.66 -10.98 15.28
N LEU A 27 8.28 -10.08 14.50
CA LEU A 27 9.75 -9.97 14.41
C LEU A 27 10.35 -9.58 15.76
N THR A 28 9.69 -8.67 16.50
CA THR A 28 10.10 -8.26 17.85
C THR A 28 10.00 -9.43 18.84
N ASP A 29 8.89 -10.19 18.81
CA ASP A 29 8.70 -11.38 19.67
C ASP A 29 9.72 -12.50 19.37
N MET A 30 10.23 -12.56 18.14
CA MET A 30 11.32 -13.46 17.74
C MET A 30 12.71 -12.94 18.11
N GLY A 31 12.84 -11.70 18.62
CA GLY A 31 14.11 -11.08 18.96
C GLY A 31 14.91 -10.62 17.73
N ILE A 32 14.26 -10.38 16.60
CA ILE A 32 14.90 -9.88 15.38
C ILE A 32 14.96 -8.35 15.43
N ALA A 33 16.16 -7.79 15.54
CA ALA A 33 16.38 -6.35 15.53
C ALA A 33 16.43 -5.83 14.08
N VAL A 34 15.59 -4.86 13.76
CA VAL A 34 15.54 -4.21 12.43
C VAL A 34 16.39 -2.95 12.46
N ASP A 35 17.32 -2.81 11.51
CA ASP A 35 18.24 -1.68 11.41
C ASP A 35 17.79 -0.64 10.37
N VAL A 36 17.04 -1.08 9.36
CA VAL A 36 16.63 -0.25 8.22
C VAL A 36 15.16 -0.52 7.89
N VAL A 37 14.39 0.53 7.69
CA VAL A 37 13.00 0.44 7.22
C VAL A 37 12.84 1.26 5.94
N ALA A 38 12.45 0.58 4.87
CA ALA A 38 12.08 1.18 3.59
C ALA A 38 10.57 1.02 3.37
N GLY A 39 9.84 2.11 3.18
CA GLY A 39 8.38 2.09 3.07
C GLY A 39 7.85 2.60 1.74
N CYS A 40 6.72 2.03 1.30
CA CYS A 40 5.93 2.52 0.17
C CYS A 40 4.47 2.63 0.57
N SER A 41 3.85 3.80 0.34
CA SER A 41 2.44 4.07 0.63
C SER A 41 2.11 3.79 2.11
N ILE A 42 1.14 2.93 2.40
CA ILE A 42 0.81 2.52 3.79
C ILE A 42 2.03 1.93 4.52
N GLY A 43 2.95 1.29 3.80
CA GLY A 43 4.22 0.81 4.34
C GLY A 43 5.11 1.95 4.82
N ALA A 44 5.07 3.13 4.17
CA ALA A 44 5.75 4.33 4.65
C ALA A 44 5.15 4.81 5.98
N LEU A 45 3.83 4.79 6.11
CA LEU A 45 3.13 5.23 7.32
C LEU A 45 3.43 4.32 8.52
N VAL A 46 3.31 3.00 8.36
CA VAL A 46 3.61 2.03 9.43
C VAL A 46 5.11 1.99 9.72
N GLY A 47 5.95 2.09 8.68
CA GLY A 47 7.40 2.16 8.82
C GLY A 47 7.86 3.37 9.62
N ALA A 48 7.25 4.54 9.42
CA ALA A 48 7.53 5.74 10.22
C ALA A 48 7.19 5.50 11.70
N ALA A 49 6.06 4.86 11.99
CA ALA A 49 5.69 4.56 13.38
C ALA A 49 6.68 3.60 14.05
N TYR A 50 7.17 2.62 13.32
CA TYR A 50 8.21 1.72 13.83
C TYR A 50 9.54 2.46 14.04
N ALA A 51 9.99 3.20 13.02
CA ALA A 51 11.27 3.90 13.05
C ALA A 51 11.37 5.00 14.13
N THR A 52 10.22 5.53 14.57
CA THR A 52 10.11 6.53 15.65
C THR A 52 9.70 5.91 16.99
N ASN A 53 9.77 4.59 17.14
CA ASN A 53 9.36 3.87 18.36
C ASN A 53 7.90 4.12 18.80
N ASN A 54 7.01 4.40 17.85
CA ASN A 54 5.59 4.71 18.09
C ASN A 54 4.63 3.60 17.59
N LEU A 55 5.16 2.42 17.22
CA LEU A 55 4.35 1.34 16.64
C LEU A 55 3.20 0.90 17.58
N ALA A 56 3.47 0.76 18.88
CA ALA A 56 2.45 0.39 19.87
C ALA A 56 1.32 1.43 20.00
N SER A 57 1.64 2.70 19.84
CA SER A 57 0.65 3.79 19.82
C SER A 57 -0.18 3.76 18.55
N MET A 58 0.45 3.48 17.41
CA MET A 58 -0.26 3.28 16.13
C MET A 58 -1.16 2.05 16.17
N ASP A 59 -0.70 0.92 16.71
CA ASP A 59 -1.51 -0.30 16.86
C ASP A 59 -2.81 0.00 17.65
N ARG A 60 -2.69 0.64 18.82
CA ARG A 60 -3.88 1.05 19.59
C ARG A 60 -4.79 1.99 18.81
N TRP A 61 -4.23 2.95 18.10
CA TRP A 61 -4.98 3.94 17.33
C TRP A 61 -5.78 3.29 16.20
N VAL A 62 -5.17 2.42 15.39
CA VAL A 62 -5.85 1.78 14.24
C VAL A 62 -6.89 0.76 14.68
N ARG A 63 -6.67 0.05 15.80
CA ARG A 63 -7.66 -0.89 16.37
C ARG A 63 -8.90 -0.20 16.92
N ALA A 64 -8.79 1.08 17.26
CA ALA A 64 -9.92 1.88 17.71
C ALA A 64 -10.83 2.34 16.57
N PHE A 65 -10.46 2.15 15.29
CA PHE A 65 -11.26 2.59 14.16
C PHE A 65 -12.52 1.75 13.98
N GLY A 66 -13.66 2.41 14.11
CA GLY A 66 -14.92 1.92 13.58
C GLY A 66 -15.11 2.35 12.12
N TYR A 67 -16.09 1.76 11.45
CA TYR A 67 -16.44 2.11 10.07
C TYR A 67 -16.72 3.62 9.89
N TRP A 68 -17.42 4.24 10.83
CA TRP A 68 -17.74 5.67 10.80
C TRP A 68 -16.54 6.57 11.04
N ASP A 69 -15.53 6.10 11.79
CA ASP A 69 -14.31 6.85 12.03
C ASP A 69 -13.48 6.94 10.75
N VAL A 70 -13.41 5.84 9.99
CA VAL A 70 -12.77 5.83 8.66
C VAL A 70 -13.44 6.83 7.72
N ILE A 71 -14.78 6.85 7.66
CA ILE A 71 -15.51 7.81 6.82
C ILE A 71 -15.24 9.25 7.25
N ARG A 72 -15.16 9.53 8.57
CA ARG A 72 -14.84 10.87 9.08
C ARG A 72 -13.42 11.31 8.77
N LEU A 73 -12.48 10.37 8.75
CA LEU A 73 -11.08 10.62 8.39
C LEU A 73 -10.90 10.82 6.87
N MET A 74 -11.81 10.28 6.07
CA MET A 74 -11.86 10.50 4.62
C MET A 74 -12.45 11.88 4.33
N ASP A 75 -11.59 12.91 4.32
CA ASP A 75 -11.98 14.27 3.94
C ASP A 75 -12.34 14.32 2.44
N LEU A 76 -13.65 14.35 2.13
CA LEU A 76 -14.11 14.53 0.76
C LEU A 76 -13.58 15.84 0.17
N SER A 77 -12.92 15.75 -0.95
CA SER A 77 -12.39 16.91 -1.68
C SER A 77 -13.14 17.08 -2.99
N TRP A 78 -13.64 18.31 -3.21
CA TRP A 78 -14.19 18.72 -4.51
C TRP A 78 -13.13 19.49 -5.34
N GLN A 79 -11.85 19.41 -4.93
CA GLN A 79 -10.77 20.07 -5.66
C GLN A 79 -10.31 19.20 -6.85
N ARG A 80 -9.85 19.86 -7.90
CA ARG A 80 -9.34 19.20 -9.10
C ARG A 80 -8.18 18.27 -8.74
N GLY A 81 -8.31 16.97 -9.03
CA GLY A 81 -7.23 15.99 -8.97
C GLY A 81 -7.29 14.96 -7.83
N SER A 82 -8.24 15.04 -6.88
CA SER A 82 -8.38 14.02 -5.84
C SER A 82 -9.79 13.93 -5.28
N LEU A 83 -10.18 12.74 -4.82
CA LEU A 83 -11.44 12.50 -4.10
C LEU A 83 -11.32 12.85 -2.62
N LEU A 84 -10.13 12.71 -2.02
CA LEU A 84 -9.87 12.90 -0.60
C LEU A 84 -8.66 13.83 -0.41
N ARG A 85 -8.69 14.67 0.63
CA ARG A 85 -7.53 15.46 1.06
C ARG A 85 -6.58 14.64 1.93
N GLY A 86 -7.13 13.84 2.83
CA GLY A 86 -6.37 13.04 3.79
C GLY A 86 -5.76 13.85 4.94
N ASP A 87 -6.01 15.16 5.01
CA ASP A 87 -5.37 16.05 6.00
C ASP A 87 -5.63 15.59 7.45
N ARG A 88 -6.84 15.10 7.75
CA ARG A 88 -7.18 14.63 9.09
C ARG A 88 -6.37 13.41 9.52
N VAL A 89 -6.22 12.43 8.61
CA VAL A 89 -5.43 11.22 8.88
C VAL A 89 -3.98 11.60 9.14
N PHE A 90 -3.37 12.37 8.23
CA PHE A 90 -1.96 12.73 8.35
C PHE A 90 -1.68 13.66 9.53
N ASN A 91 -2.60 14.56 9.90
CA ASN A 91 -2.48 15.37 11.11
C ASN A 91 -2.57 14.49 12.38
N SER A 92 -3.46 13.50 12.42
CA SER A 92 -3.53 12.56 13.55
C SER A 92 -2.24 11.76 13.69
N VAL A 93 -1.69 11.27 12.56
CA VAL A 93 -0.39 10.57 12.55
C VAL A 93 0.75 11.49 12.98
N LYS A 94 0.75 12.76 12.54
CA LYS A 94 1.73 13.76 12.96
C LYS A 94 1.77 13.93 14.48
N HIS A 95 0.61 14.02 15.11
CA HIS A 95 0.52 14.11 16.57
C HIS A 95 0.96 12.83 17.28
N LEU A 96 0.77 11.68 16.63
CA LEU A 96 1.15 10.38 17.18
C LEU A 96 2.67 10.17 17.16
N LEU A 97 3.33 10.54 16.05
CA LEU A 97 4.76 10.25 15.84
C LEU A 97 5.69 11.20 16.59
N GLN A 98 5.32 12.49 16.77
CA GLN A 98 6.07 13.55 17.43
C GLN A 98 7.43 13.89 16.77
N THR A 99 8.11 12.94 16.13
CA THR A 99 9.34 13.13 15.35
C THR A 99 9.03 13.90 14.07
N THR A 100 9.87 14.86 13.71
CA THR A 100 9.62 15.75 12.56
C THR A 100 10.55 15.54 11.38
N GLN A 101 11.76 15.03 11.61
CA GLN A 101 12.76 14.80 10.58
C GLN A 101 13.05 13.29 10.42
N ILE A 102 13.36 12.86 9.23
CA ILE A 102 13.70 11.45 8.94
C ILE A 102 14.99 11.07 9.67
N GLU A 103 15.98 11.95 9.69
CA GLU A 103 17.29 11.74 10.32
C GLU A 103 17.22 11.65 11.85
N ASP A 104 16.13 12.10 12.46
CA ASP A 104 15.88 12.00 13.91
C ASP A 104 15.15 10.70 14.31
N CYS A 105 14.89 9.80 13.37
CA CYS A 105 14.32 8.50 13.65
C CYS A 105 15.31 7.59 14.38
N ASP A 106 14.84 6.79 15.34
CA ASP A 106 15.65 5.81 16.09
C ASP A 106 16.24 4.72 15.19
N ILE A 107 15.51 4.41 14.10
CA ILE A 107 15.90 3.41 13.10
C ILE A 107 15.99 4.10 11.75
N LYS A 108 17.00 3.72 10.95
CA LYS A 108 17.21 4.28 9.62
C LYS A 108 15.97 4.07 8.74
N TYR A 109 15.36 5.17 8.30
CA TYR A 109 14.09 5.17 7.60
C TYR A 109 14.18 5.88 6.26
N GLY A 110 13.41 5.39 5.28
CA GLY A 110 13.26 6.03 3.99
C GLY A 110 12.00 5.58 3.27
N VAL A 111 11.54 6.40 2.34
CA VAL A 111 10.33 6.12 1.56
C VAL A 111 10.55 6.29 0.07
N VAL A 112 9.78 5.54 -0.69
CA VAL A 112 9.70 5.70 -2.14
C VAL A 112 8.56 6.63 -2.50
N THR A 113 8.81 7.54 -3.44
CA THR A 113 7.82 8.41 -4.07
C THR A 113 8.03 8.41 -5.58
N THR A 114 7.04 8.90 -6.32
CA THR A 114 7.11 9.05 -7.78
C THR A 114 7.05 10.51 -8.17
N ASN A 115 8.01 10.98 -8.95
CA ASN A 115 7.94 12.30 -9.58
C ASN A 115 6.92 12.25 -10.74
N LEU A 116 5.81 12.96 -10.59
CA LEU A 116 4.69 12.93 -11.54
C LEU A 116 5.07 13.45 -12.94
N SER A 117 6.01 14.39 -13.02
CA SER A 117 6.39 15.01 -14.29
C SER A 117 7.36 14.13 -15.11
N THR A 118 8.21 13.34 -14.43
CA THR A 118 9.27 12.56 -15.09
C THR A 118 9.04 11.06 -15.06
N GLY A 119 8.09 10.58 -14.21
CA GLY A 119 7.90 9.16 -13.93
C GLY A 119 9.05 8.51 -13.16
N ARG A 120 10.02 9.29 -12.67
CA ARG A 120 11.18 8.76 -11.94
C ARG A 120 10.82 8.42 -10.49
N GLU A 121 11.41 7.35 -10.02
CA GLU A 121 11.45 7.00 -8.60
C GLU A 121 12.33 8.00 -7.83
N LEU A 122 11.83 8.48 -6.69
CA LEU A 122 12.58 9.31 -5.77
C LEU A 122 12.55 8.69 -4.38
N TRP A 123 13.71 8.61 -3.75
CA TRP A 123 13.89 8.16 -2.38
C TRP A 123 14.04 9.36 -1.46
N LEU A 124 13.18 9.44 -0.46
CA LEU A 124 13.26 10.45 0.58
C LEU A 124 13.80 9.76 1.84
N THR A 125 15.06 10.03 2.17
CA THR A 125 15.80 9.44 3.28
C THR A 125 16.28 10.48 4.28
N GLU A 126 15.91 11.74 4.07
CA GLU A 126 16.22 12.90 4.90
C GLU A 126 15.13 13.97 4.74
N GLY A 127 15.04 14.91 5.69
CA GLY A 127 14.09 16.02 5.70
C GLY A 127 12.78 15.71 6.41
N ASP A 128 11.72 16.47 6.11
CA ASP A 128 10.43 16.39 6.81
C ASP A 128 9.78 15.01 6.66
N LEU A 129 9.72 14.29 7.78
CA LEU A 129 9.15 12.93 7.89
C LEU A 129 7.69 12.88 7.42
N HIS A 130 6.88 13.87 7.82
CA HIS A 130 5.44 13.87 7.53
C HIS A 130 5.17 14.18 6.08
N GLN A 131 5.96 15.10 5.48
CA GLN A 131 5.87 15.40 4.07
C GLN A 131 6.28 14.21 3.20
N ALA A 132 7.38 13.53 3.57
CA ALA A 132 7.86 12.34 2.87
C ALA A 132 6.85 11.19 2.92
N MET A 133 6.33 10.88 4.11
CA MET A 133 5.29 9.87 4.31
C MET A 133 4.01 10.23 3.55
N ARG A 134 3.56 11.50 3.62
CA ARG A 134 2.37 11.97 2.91
C ARG A 134 2.53 11.87 1.39
N ALA A 135 3.72 12.19 0.86
CA ALA A 135 4.03 12.06 -0.57
C ALA A 135 3.97 10.59 -1.01
N SER A 136 4.60 9.68 -0.24
CA SER A 136 4.58 8.24 -0.51
C SER A 136 3.17 7.64 -0.50
N CYS A 137 2.24 8.22 0.27
CA CYS A 137 0.84 7.77 0.34
C CYS A 137 -0.10 8.47 -0.65
N SER A 138 0.40 9.34 -1.55
CA SER A 138 -0.43 10.12 -2.47
C SER A 138 -0.92 9.30 -3.65
N MET A 139 -1.79 8.30 -3.39
CA MET A 139 -2.36 7.42 -4.42
C MET A 139 -3.11 8.23 -5.48
N PRO A 140 -2.75 8.10 -6.78
CA PRO A 140 -3.43 8.79 -7.87
C PRO A 140 -4.94 8.53 -7.90
N GLY A 141 -5.71 9.61 -8.05
CA GLY A 141 -7.18 9.56 -8.04
C GLY A 141 -7.81 9.56 -6.63
N LEU A 142 -7.10 9.10 -5.60
CA LEU A 142 -7.62 9.05 -4.24
C LEU A 142 -7.13 10.25 -3.40
N LEU A 143 -5.83 10.47 -3.33
CA LEU A 143 -5.22 11.54 -2.54
C LEU A 143 -4.49 12.55 -3.42
N SER A 144 -4.50 13.81 -2.99
CA SER A 144 -3.82 14.89 -3.73
C SER A 144 -2.31 14.68 -3.77
N PRO A 145 -1.64 14.96 -4.91
CA PRO A 145 -0.19 14.96 -4.99
C PRO A 145 0.42 15.98 -4.01
N VAL A 146 1.63 15.72 -3.57
CA VAL A 146 2.38 16.60 -2.67
C VAL A 146 3.39 17.39 -3.48
N ARG A 147 3.45 18.71 -3.26
CA ARG A 147 4.52 19.54 -3.82
C ARG A 147 5.77 19.42 -2.96
N PHE A 148 6.86 18.99 -3.57
CA PHE A 148 8.17 18.88 -2.94
C PHE A 148 9.19 19.64 -3.80
N ASN A 149 9.68 20.75 -3.28
CA ASN A 149 10.46 21.72 -4.07
C ASN A 149 9.70 22.10 -5.36
N ASP A 150 10.30 21.86 -6.53
CA ASP A 150 9.71 22.15 -7.83
C ASP A 150 8.94 20.99 -8.46
N TYR A 151 8.79 19.86 -7.75
CA TYR A 151 8.17 18.64 -8.25
C TYR A 151 6.82 18.39 -7.60
N TRP A 152 5.94 17.72 -8.35
CA TRP A 152 4.75 17.07 -7.81
C TRP A 152 5.07 15.60 -7.58
N LEU A 153 4.88 15.13 -6.34
CA LEU A 153 5.09 13.75 -5.95
C LEU A 153 3.76 13.05 -5.76
N VAL A 154 3.71 11.80 -6.22
CA VAL A 154 2.62 10.86 -6.01
C VAL A 154 3.14 9.58 -5.38
N ASP A 155 2.24 8.64 -5.07
CA ASP A 155 2.53 7.38 -4.40
C ASP A 155 3.71 6.63 -5.05
N GLY A 156 4.55 6.08 -4.19
CA GLY A 156 5.70 5.28 -4.61
C GLY A 156 5.33 3.98 -5.31
N ALA A 157 4.12 3.46 -5.08
CA ALA A 157 3.65 2.22 -5.68
C ALA A 157 3.57 2.27 -7.21
N VAL A 158 3.44 3.48 -7.79
CA VAL A 158 3.46 3.68 -9.25
C VAL A 158 4.79 3.22 -9.88
N VAL A 159 5.91 3.25 -9.12
CA VAL A 159 7.25 2.91 -9.64
C VAL A 159 7.94 1.80 -8.87
N ASN A 160 7.67 1.64 -7.57
CA ASN A 160 8.30 0.64 -6.71
C ASN A 160 7.39 0.22 -5.55
N PRO A 161 6.43 -0.68 -5.79
CA PRO A 161 5.43 -1.07 -4.79
C PRO A 161 6.00 -1.75 -3.54
N VAL A 162 7.15 -2.46 -3.64
CA VAL A 162 7.84 -3.11 -2.51
C VAL A 162 9.32 -2.72 -2.59
N PRO A 163 9.79 -1.80 -1.72
CA PRO A 163 11.05 -1.08 -1.93
C PRO A 163 12.30 -1.83 -1.43
N VAL A 164 12.54 -3.04 -1.96
CA VAL A 164 13.74 -3.86 -1.67
C VAL A 164 15.02 -3.10 -1.98
N SER A 165 15.06 -2.48 -3.17
CA SER A 165 16.22 -1.71 -3.64
C SER A 165 16.55 -0.53 -2.72
N LEU A 166 15.56 0.16 -2.17
CA LEU A 166 15.77 1.24 -1.20
C LEU A 166 16.36 0.69 0.10
N ALA A 167 15.84 -0.41 0.65
CA ALA A 167 16.36 -1.02 1.87
C ALA A 167 17.84 -1.41 1.70
N ARG A 168 18.23 -2.01 0.56
CA ARG A 168 19.61 -2.33 0.24
C ARG A 168 20.47 -1.07 0.11
N ALA A 169 20.01 -0.06 -0.60
CA ALA A 169 20.74 1.21 -0.77
C ALA A 169 20.96 1.94 0.57
N MET A 170 20.05 1.77 1.52
CA MET A 170 20.18 2.29 2.88
C MET A 170 21.13 1.45 3.76
N GLY A 171 21.69 0.36 3.23
CA GLY A 171 22.73 -0.44 3.86
C GLY A 171 22.25 -1.68 4.59
N ALA A 172 21.07 -2.22 4.24
CA ALA A 172 20.64 -3.54 4.69
C ALA A 172 21.48 -4.64 4.00
N ASP A 173 22.04 -5.56 4.78
CA ASP A 173 22.73 -6.75 4.29
C ASP A 173 21.73 -7.87 3.97
N ILE A 174 20.63 -7.92 4.73
CA ILE A 174 19.50 -8.87 4.58
C ILE A 174 18.22 -8.06 4.49
N VAL A 175 17.38 -8.33 3.49
CA VAL A 175 16.11 -7.65 3.30
C VAL A 175 14.94 -8.61 3.47
N ILE A 176 14.10 -8.32 4.44
CA ILE A 176 12.79 -8.95 4.64
C ILE A 176 11.76 -8.06 3.93
N ALA A 177 11.17 -8.53 2.84
CA ALA A 177 10.13 -7.80 2.13
C ALA A 177 8.73 -8.25 2.55
N VAL A 178 7.80 -7.30 2.67
CA VAL A 178 6.40 -7.56 2.98
C VAL A 178 5.54 -7.17 1.79
N ASP A 179 4.97 -8.17 1.11
CA ASP A 179 4.08 -8.02 -0.04
C ASP A 179 2.62 -8.28 0.36
N LEU A 180 1.79 -7.23 0.28
CA LEU A 180 0.37 -7.28 0.62
C LEU A 180 -0.55 -7.52 -0.59
N GLN A 181 0.01 -7.52 -1.78
CA GLN A 181 -0.73 -7.68 -3.03
C GLN A 181 -0.59 -9.10 -3.61
N HIS A 182 -0.41 -10.10 -2.74
CA HIS A 182 -0.36 -11.48 -3.17
C HIS A 182 -1.76 -11.97 -3.52
N ASP A 183 -2.02 -12.15 -4.81
CA ASP A 183 -3.23 -12.78 -5.32
C ASP A 183 -2.97 -14.28 -5.51
N ALA A 184 -3.45 -15.07 -4.54
CA ALA A 184 -3.47 -16.54 -4.66
C ALA A 184 -4.44 -17.03 -5.77
N SER A 185 -5.24 -16.13 -6.34
CA SER A 185 -6.31 -16.48 -7.30
C SER A 185 -5.88 -16.52 -8.76
N LEU A 186 -4.67 -16.08 -9.10
CA LEU A 186 -4.16 -16.22 -10.47
C LEU A 186 -3.60 -17.63 -10.71
N ASN A 187 -4.45 -18.64 -10.61
CA ASN A 187 -4.15 -19.92 -11.20
C ASN A 187 -4.04 -19.74 -12.72
N HIS A 188 -2.88 -20.05 -13.29
CA HIS A 188 -2.66 -20.04 -14.74
C HIS A 188 -3.71 -20.85 -15.51
N GLN A 189 -4.41 -21.79 -14.86
CA GLN A 189 -5.48 -22.59 -15.41
C GLN A 189 -6.76 -21.77 -15.68
N ASP A 190 -7.04 -20.73 -14.90
CA ASP A 190 -8.23 -19.89 -15.11
C ASP A 190 -8.09 -18.99 -16.35
N LEU A 191 -6.85 -18.60 -16.70
CA LEU A 191 -6.58 -17.81 -17.91
C LEU A 191 -6.77 -18.62 -19.20
N LEU A 192 -6.63 -19.95 -19.14
CA LEU A 192 -6.82 -20.85 -20.28
C LEU A 192 -8.27 -21.27 -20.47
N SER A 193 -9.14 -21.03 -19.48
CA SER A 193 -10.55 -21.42 -19.50
C SER A 193 -11.49 -20.36 -20.08
N ILE A 194 -11.02 -19.13 -20.29
CA ILE A 194 -11.82 -18.07 -20.92
C ILE A 194 -11.86 -18.34 -22.42
N LYS A 195 -12.86 -19.11 -22.87
CA LYS A 195 -13.24 -19.17 -24.27
C LYS A 195 -14.15 -17.97 -24.54
N PRO A 196 -13.74 -17.00 -25.39
CA PRO A 196 -14.66 -15.96 -25.84
C PRO A 196 -15.83 -16.65 -26.54
N THR A 197 -17.01 -16.55 -25.98
CA THR A 197 -18.23 -16.96 -26.68
C THR A 197 -18.53 -15.90 -27.74
N ALA A 198 -18.72 -16.32 -28.98
CA ALA A 198 -18.99 -15.41 -30.10
C ALA A 198 -20.27 -14.57 -29.95
N SER A 199 -21.03 -14.79 -28.85
CA SER A 199 -22.23 -14.03 -28.46
C SER A 199 -21.95 -12.72 -27.73
N ASP A 200 -20.69 -12.47 -27.32
CA ASP A 200 -20.37 -11.28 -26.51
C ASP A 200 -19.98 -10.03 -27.34
N ILE A 201 -19.99 -10.17 -28.68
CA ILE A 201 -19.72 -9.06 -29.60
C ILE A 201 -20.97 -8.79 -30.43
N ASP A 202 -21.99 -8.20 -29.81
CA ASP A 202 -23.10 -7.60 -30.53
C ASP A 202 -22.71 -6.21 -31.05
N VAL A 203 -22.06 -6.18 -32.22
CA VAL A 203 -21.59 -4.94 -32.88
C VAL A 203 -22.71 -4.27 -33.70
N GLU A 204 -23.92 -4.81 -33.73
CA GLU A 204 -24.96 -4.37 -34.68
C GLU A 204 -26.01 -3.40 -34.17
N ASN A 205 -25.93 -2.86 -32.98
CA ASN A 205 -26.93 -1.87 -32.53
C ASN A 205 -26.34 -0.73 -31.68
N VAL A 206 -25.65 0.21 -32.31
CA VAL A 206 -25.39 1.53 -31.72
C VAL A 206 -26.50 2.51 -32.15
N PRO A 207 -27.50 2.79 -31.33
CA PRO A 207 -28.51 3.77 -31.66
C PRO A 207 -27.92 5.18 -31.66
N GLN A 208 -28.20 5.96 -32.70
CA GLN A 208 -27.70 7.33 -32.91
C GLN A 208 -28.25 8.38 -31.93
N ASP A 209 -29.10 8.02 -30.97
CA ASP A 209 -29.70 9.00 -30.05
C ASP A 209 -29.32 8.75 -28.58
N TRP A 210 -28.19 9.34 -28.16
CA TRP A 210 -27.70 9.32 -26.78
C TRP A 210 -28.59 10.09 -25.79
N ARG A 211 -29.40 11.02 -26.27
CA ARG A 211 -30.29 11.87 -25.44
C ARG A 211 -31.51 11.10 -24.92
N SER A 212 -32.02 10.16 -25.68
CA SER A 212 -33.15 9.31 -25.26
C SER A 212 -32.72 8.36 -24.13
N ARG A 213 -31.47 7.87 -24.14
CA ARG A 213 -30.92 6.98 -23.10
C ARG A 213 -30.72 7.64 -21.74
N ILE A 214 -30.33 8.93 -21.73
CA ILE A 214 -30.22 9.70 -20.47
C ILE A 214 -31.61 9.89 -19.86
N ARG A 215 -32.63 10.19 -20.68
CA ARG A 215 -34.01 10.37 -20.22
C ARG A 215 -34.63 9.06 -19.69
N GLU A 216 -34.38 7.92 -20.32
CA GLU A 216 -34.84 6.62 -19.84
C GLU A 216 -34.14 6.19 -18.53
N ARG A 217 -32.85 6.47 -18.35
CA ARG A 217 -32.12 6.18 -17.11
C ARG A 217 -32.62 7.00 -15.91
N LEU A 218 -33.02 8.23 -16.13
CA LEU A 218 -33.62 9.10 -15.09
C LEU A 218 -35.04 8.70 -14.70
N LEU A 219 -35.79 8.04 -15.60
CA LEU A 219 -37.20 7.63 -15.38
C LEU A 219 -37.37 6.20 -14.87
N ARG A 220 -36.36 5.33 -15.00
CA ARG A 220 -36.39 3.94 -14.52
C ARG A 220 -35.72 3.81 -13.13
N GLY A 221 -36.24 4.50 -12.13
CA GLY A 221 -35.99 4.13 -10.75
C GLY A 221 -36.54 2.73 -10.46
N ARG A 222 -35.66 1.85 -9.93
CA ARG A 222 -35.92 0.47 -9.48
C ARG A 222 -35.96 -0.62 -10.55
N ARG A 223 -34.78 -1.16 -10.85
CA ARG A 223 -34.65 -2.57 -11.26
C ARG A 223 -33.54 -3.24 -10.44
N GLN A 224 -33.76 -4.54 -10.15
CA GLN A 224 -32.91 -5.44 -9.37
C GLN A 224 -31.46 -5.45 -9.86
N PRO A 225 -30.46 -5.79 -9.01
CA PRO A 225 -29.07 -5.83 -9.39
C PRO A 225 -28.82 -7.00 -10.35
N THR A 226 -28.94 -6.75 -11.63
CA THR A 226 -28.19 -7.44 -12.66
C THR A 226 -26.76 -6.94 -12.57
N GLU A 227 -25.78 -7.81 -12.74
CA GLU A 227 -24.34 -7.52 -12.71
C GLU A 227 -24.05 -6.13 -13.28
N SER A 228 -23.79 -5.19 -12.37
CA SER A 228 -23.56 -3.80 -12.75
C SER A 228 -22.18 -3.71 -13.38
N SER A 229 -22.11 -3.30 -14.64
CA SER A 229 -20.83 -2.98 -15.27
C SER A 229 -20.00 -2.12 -14.34
N PRO A 230 -18.69 -2.40 -14.18
CA PRO A 230 -17.83 -1.65 -13.26
C PRO A 230 -17.82 -0.17 -13.62
N THR A 231 -17.78 0.68 -12.62
CA THR A 231 -17.68 2.14 -12.80
C THR A 231 -16.30 2.51 -13.35
N ALA A 232 -16.19 3.69 -14.00
CA ALA A 232 -14.92 4.18 -14.50
C ALA A 232 -13.84 4.27 -13.40
N MET A 233 -14.24 4.59 -12.17
CA MET A 233 -13.34 4.64 -11.01
C MET A 233 -12.87 3.24 -10.60
N GLU A 234 -13.75 2.26 -10.58
CA GLU A 234 -13.39 0.86 -10.29
C GLU A 234 -12.45 0.31 -11.37
N ILE A 235 -12.72 0.57 -12.65
CA ILE A 235 -11.85 0.17 -13.76
C ILE A 235 -10.46 0.79 -13.57
N MET A 236 -10.39 2.10 -13.30
CA MET A 236 -9.11 2.80 -13.14
C MET A 236 -8.33 2.28 -11.93
N SER A 237 -8.98 2.13 -10.76
CA SER A 237 -8.36 1.60 -9.55
C SER A 237 -7.83 0.18 -9.74
N THR A 238 -8.65 -0.70 -10.33
CA THR A 238 -8.25 -2.08 -10.60
C THR A 238 -7.11 -2.15 -11.62
N SER A 239 -7.16 -1.31 -12.66
CA SER A 239 -6.08 -1.25 -13.67
C SER A 239 -4.76 -0.81 -13.04
N ILE A 240 -4.77 0.19 -12.16
CA ILE A 240 -3.57 0.61 -11.41
C ILE A 240 -3.05 -0.54 -10.57
N GLN A 241 -3.89 -1.24 -9.81
CA GLN A 241 -3.48 -2.40 -9.00
C GLN A 241 -2.86 -3.52 -9.84
N ILE A 242 -3.41 -3.80 -11.02
CA ILE A 242 -2.86 -4.79 -11.95
C ILE A 242 -1.46 -4.36 -12.41
N LEU A 243 -1.28 -3.09 -12.79
CA LEU A 243 0.01 -2.54 -13.22
C LEU A 243 1.04 -2.56 -12.08
N GLU A 244 0.65 -2.16 -10.87
CA GLU A 244 1.50 -2.23 -9.67
C GLU A 244 1.95 -3.66 -9.40
N ASN A 245 1.06 -4.63 -9.47
CA ASN A 245 1.39 -6.04 -9.25
C ASN A 245 2.37 -6.57 -10.31
N ARG A 246 2.16 -6.25 -11.59
CA ARG A 246 3.08 -6.63 -12.67
C ARG A 246 4.46 -5.99 -12.49
N LEU A 247 4.49 -4.70 -12.15
CA LEU A 247 5.73 -3.98 -11.88
C LEU A 247 6.48 -4.57 -10.69
N LYS A 248 5.78 -4.85 -9.58
CA LYS A 248 6.34 -5.51 -8.40
C LYS A 248 7.02 -6.83 -8.76
N MET A 249 6.33 -7.71 -9.48
CA MET A 249 6.89 -9.00 -9.88
C MET A 249 8.16 -8.84 -10.75
N THR A 250 8.16 -7.89 -11.68
CA THR A 250 9.32 -7.60 -12.51
C THR A 250 10.51 -7.09 -11.68
N ARG A 251 10.27 -6.19 -10.73
CA ARG A 251 11.31 -5.67 -9.84
C ARG A 251 11.88 -6.74 -8.93
N MET A 252 11.03 -7.54 -8.29
CA MET A 252 11.47 -8.64 -7.43
C MET A 252 12.23 -9.74 -8.19
N ALA A 253 11.96 -9.91 -9.48
CA ALA A 253 12.76 -10.82 -10.31
C ALA A 253 14.19 -10.30 -10.55
N GLY A 254 14.37 -8.97 -10.61
CA GLY A 254 15.68 -8.34 -10.80
C GLY A 254 16.46 -8.08 -9.50
N ASP A 255 15.75 -7.83 -8.40
CA ASP A 255 16.31 -7.57 -7.07
C ASP A 255 15.45 -8.29 -6.02
N PRO A 256 15.61 -9.61 -5.87
CA PRO A 256 14.81 -10.39 -4.93
C PRO A 256 15.18 -10.07 -3.47
N PRO A 257 14.18 -10.05 -2.55
CA PRO A 257 14.47 -10.00 -1.13
C PRO A 257 15.08 -11.31 -0.65
N ASP A 258 15.74 -11.28 0.51
CA ASP A 258 16.26 -12.50 1.14
C ASP A 258 15.15 -13.33 1.78
N VAL A 259 14.12 -12.67 2.33
CA VAL A 259 12.89 -13.28 2.84
C VAL A 259 11.69 -12.51 2.32
N LEU A 260 10.67 -13.22 1.82
CA LEU A 260 9.41 -12.64 1.35
C LEU A 260 8.26 -13.05 2.26
N LEU A 261 7.67 -12.08 2.96
CA LEU A 261 6.48 -12.27 3.77
C LEU A 261 5.23 -11.85 2.97
N GLN A 262 4.23 -12.70 2.94
CA GLN A 262 2.99 -12.48 2.21
C GLN A 262 1.78 -12.65 3.13
N PRO A 263 1.42 -11.62 3.93
CA PRO A 263 0.21 -11.64 4.74
C PRO A 263 -1.03 -11.91 3.89
N TYR A 264 -1.79 -12.95 4.24
CA TYR A 264 -2.96 -13.36 3.48
C TYR A 264 -4.25 -12.82 4.12
N CYS A 265 -4.83 -11.80 3.50
CA CYS A 265 -6.07 -11.15 3.95
C CYS A 265 -6.95 -10.76 2.75
N PRO A 266 -7.43 -11.73 1.93
CA PRO A 266 -8.17 -11.48 0.70
C PRO A 266 -9.52 -10.81 0.95
N GLN A 267 -10.08 -10.97 2.15
CA GLN A 267 -11.37 -10.41 2.55
C GLN A 267 -11.31 -8.91 2.88
N ILE A 268 -10.10 -8.29 2.94
CA ILE A 268 -9.93 -6.86 3.22
C ILE A 268 -9.85 -6.10 1.90
N ALA A 269 -10.86 -5.26 1.64
CA ALA A 269 -10.87 -4.37 0.48
C ALA A 269 -9.96 -3.14 0.70
N THR A 270 -9.66 -2.42 -0.37
CA THR A 270 -8.72 -1.29 -0.39
C THR A 270 -9.02 -0.22 0.67
N LEU A 271 -10.28 0.04 0.97
CA LEU A 271 -10.70 1.10 1.91
C LEU A 271 -11.21 0.57 3.26
N ASP A 272 -11.06 -0.71 3.55
CA ASP A 272 -11.54 -1.35 4.79
C ASP A 272 -10.60 -1.09 5.99
N PHE A 273 -10.16 0.14 6.18
CA PHE A 273 -9.23 0.52 7.27
C PHE A 273 -9.74 0.20 8.68
N HIS A 274 -11.06 -0.01 8.85
CA HIS A 274 -11.67 -0.45 10.10
C HIS A 274 -11.40 -1.92 10.45
N ARG A 275 -10.86 -2.72 9.50
CA ARG A 275 -10.54 -4.13 9.72
C ARG A 275 -9.07 -4.34 10.15
N ALA A 276 -8.53 -3.40 10.91
CA ALA A 276 -7.13 -3.41 11.33
C ALA A 276 -6.75 -4.68 12.10
N GLN A 277 -7.62 -5.15 12.99
CA GLN A 277 -7.38 -6.37 13.78
C GLN A 277 -7.04 -7.57 12.89
N GLU A 278 -7.85 -7.80 11.85
CA GLU A 278 -7.68 -8.94 10.94
C GLU A 278 -6.40 -8.82 10.12
N ALA A 279 -6.07 -7.62 9.65
CA ALA A 279 -4.83 -7.37 8.91
C ALA A 279 -3.60 -7.60 9.80
N ILE A 280 -3.59 -7.08 11.02
CA ILE A 280 -2.50 -7.25 11.99
C ILE A 280 -2.27 -8.75 12.29
N GLU A 281 -3.35 -9.50 12.52
CA GLU A 281 -3.25 -10.95 12.73
C GLU A 281 -2.69 -11.68 11.51
N ALA A 282 -3.07 -11.28 10.29
CA ALA A 282 -2.52 -11.87 9.06
C ALA A 282 -1.03 -11.58 8.92
N GLY A 283 -0.58 -10.37 9.29
CA GLY A 283 0.83 -10.02 9.32
C GLY A 283 1.64 -10.86 10.30
N TYR A 284 1.14 -11.01 11.52
CA TYR A 284 1.76 -11.84 12.55
C TYR A 284 1.90 -13.31 12.10
N LYS A 285 0.82 -13.87 11.56
CA LYS A 285 0.79 -15.25 11.05
C LYS A 285 1.76 -15.47 9.87
N ALA A 286 1.97 -14.45 9.02
CA ALA A 286 2.91 -14.55 7.92
C ALA A 286 4.35 -14.73 8.40
N VAL A 287 4.74 -14.03 9.46
CA VAL A 287 6.06 -14.20 10.10
C VAL A 287 6.18 -15.60 10.76
N GLU A 288 5.17 -16.01 11.54
CA GLU A 288 5.16 -17.32 12.17
C GLU A 288 5.29 -18.46 11.15
N LYS A 289 4.67 -18.33 9.98
CA LYS A 289 4.79 -19.32 8.89
C LYS A 289 6.21 -19.44 8.35
N MET A 290 7.00 -18.36 8.39
CA MET A 290 8.39 -18.32 7.93
C MET A 290 9.40 -18.42 9.09
N ARG A 291 8.95 -18.88 10.27
CA ARG A 291 9.73 -18.90 11.50
C ARG A 291 11.08 -19.61 11.35
N ASP A 292 11.11 -20.75 10.70
CA ASP A 292 12.34 -21.54 10.54
C ASP A 292 13.40 -20.82 9.68
N GLU A 293 12.97 -20.01 8.71
CA GLU A 293 13.85 -19.20 7.88
C GLU A 293 14.33 -17.93 8.60
N LEU A 294 13.50 -17.39 9.50
CA LEU A 294 13.78 -16.15 10.22
C LEU A 294 14.58 -16.38 11.52
N LEU A 295 14.43 -17.52 12.20
CA LEU A 295 15.13 -17.81 13.45
C LEU A 295 16.66 -17.66 13.39
N PRO A 296 17.37 -18.02 12.29
CA PRO A 296 18.80 -17.76 12.18
C PRO A 296 19.17 -16.29 12.29
N LEU A 297 18.29 -15.38 11.81
CA LEU A 297 18.51 -13.93 11.85
C LEU A 297 18.46 -13.36 13.28
N ALA A 298 17.66 -13.95 14.17
CA ALA A 298 17.60 -13.57 15.58
C ALA A 298 18.91 -13.86 16.33
N LYS A 299 19.71 -14.81 15.86
CA LYS A 299 21.01 -15.17 16.47
C LYS A 299 22.16 -14.31 15.94
N GLU A 300 21.95 -13.68 14.80
CA GLU A 300 22.91 -12.76 14.16
C GLU A 300 22.64 -11.29 14.52
N SER A 301 21.48 -10.98 15.14
CA SER A 301 21.00 -9.62 15.50
C SER A 301 21.48 -9.12 16.89
#